data_cb6883123281ab5ed98e7c356588bd0b
#
_entry.id   cb6883123281ab5ed98e7c356588bd0b
#
_cell.length_a   1.000
_cell.length_b   1.000
_cell.length_c   1.000
_cell.angle_alpha   90.00
_cell.angle_beta   90.00
_cell.angle_gamma   90.00
#
_symmetry.space_group_name_H-M   'P 1'
#
loop_
_entity.id
_entity.type
_entity.pdbx_description
1 polymer ?
#
loop_
_entity_poly.entity_id
_entity_poly.type
_entity_poly.pdbx_seq_one_letter_code
_entity_poly.pdbx_strand_id
1 'polypeptide(L)'
;MTAVVTAGGLQRLRDVLGEVADLERAGAVLGWDQETNMPPGGVEDRANQLATLGRLAHERFTSREVAELLERAAAEVATLPAESDEASLVRVTRRDFEKAVKVPAELVAEMARASTTARPVWLEARARSEWALFAAAMQVTVDLSRRLAEALGYEERPYDALVGLTEPGLTTGRVEGLFGQIKGAVVPLVRAIEGHRDRVDYSVLSRPVDEQRQLELSREIIGRLGYDFERGRQDLSAHPFCVSFGPGDVRVTTRTGPTLGDSSLLSSVHEAGHAMYEQGVSRSLDRTPLWGGASPGVHESQSRLWENMVGRSRPFCAWLIPRLRETFPRLLDDVDADTFWRALNAVRPSYIRVDADEVTYNLHIMLRFEIEKDLLDGRLAVADVPEAWSARVREYLGLEPPGDREGPLQDIHWTSGLGTFIGYSLGNLISAQLMAAAVGDLAELDARFEAGDFSPLLAWLREHVHQHGRKFTPDELVERATGSPIVAEPWISYVQEKFGALYGL
;
A
#
# COMPACT_ATOMS: atom_id res chain seq x y z
N MET A 1 -1.97 -14.32 53.66
CA MET A 1 -1.16 -13.55 52.71
C MET A 1 -1.15 -14.33 51.41
N THR A 2 -2.03 -13.99 50.47
CA THR A 2 -2.08 -14.55 49.13
C THR A 2 -0.86 -14.02 48.37
N ALA A 3 0.04 -14.89 47.98
CA ALA A 3 1.14 -14.52 47.08
C ALA A 3 0.55 -13.95 45.81
N VAL A 4 0.76 -12.66 45.56
CA VAL A 4 0.54 -12.08 44.27
C VAL A 4 1.54 -12.74 43.33
N VAL A 5 1.08 -13.68 42.51
CA VAL A 5 1.86 -14.19 41.38
C VAL A 5 2.09 -13.01 40.49
N THR A 6 3.28 -12.40 40.55
CA THR A 6 3.70 -11.38 39.61
C THR A 6 3.71 -12.05 38.24
N ALA A 7 2.85 -11.55 37.33
CA ALA A 7 2.83 -12.00 35.96
C ALA A 7 4.27 -11.95 35.40
N GLY A 8 4.70 -12.95 34.61
CA GLY A 8 6.01 -12.96 33.95
C GLY A 8 6.24 -11.71 33.14
N GLY A 9 7.49 -11.38 32.88
CA GLY A 9 7.85 -10.17 32.11
C GLY A 9 7.16 -10.12 30.75
N LEU A 10 7.08 -11.25 30.05
CA LEU A 10 6.42 -11.38 28.76
C LEU A 10 4.90 -11.11 28.85
N GLN A 11 4.20 -11.65 29.87
CA GLN A 11 2.76 -11.39 30.01
C GLN A 11 2.49 -9.92 30.31
N ARG A 12 3.27 -9.31 31.20
CA ARG A 12 3.13 -7.87 31.51
C ARG A 12 3.45 -7.00 30.29
N LEU A 13 4.45 -7.38 29.47
CA LEU A 13 4.74 -6.70 28.20
C LEU A 13 3.52 -6.78 27.27
N ARG A 14 2.91 -7.95 27.09
CA ARG A 14 1.69 -8.10 26.29
C ARG A 14 0.56 -7.20 26.79
N ASP A 15 0.35 -7.10 28.09
CA ASP A 15 -0.72 -6.25 28.66
C ASP A 15 -0.50 -4.78 28.30
N VAL A 16 0.75 -4.29 28.45
CA VAL A 16 1.10 -2.90 28.11
C VAL A 16 0.98 -2.63 26.60
N LEU A 17 1.43 -3.56 25.78
CA LEU A 17 1.30 -3.44 24.31
C LEU A 17 -0.16 -3.48 23.88
N GLY A 18 -1.00 -4.23 24.59
CA GLY A 18 -2.45 -4.21 24.39
C GLY A 18 -3.09 -2.85 24.69
N GLU A 19 -2.64 -2.16 25.77
CA GLU A 19 -3.08 -0.80 26.06
C GLU A 19 -2.71 0.18 24.92
N VAL A 20 -1.48 0.07 24.37
CA VAL A 20 -1.02 0.85 23.21
C VAL A 20 -1.89 0.59 21.99
N ALA A 21 -2.10 -0.69 21.67
CA ALA A 21 -2.94 -1.08 20.52
C ALA A 21 -4.37 -0.56 20.64
N ASP A 22 -4.97 -0.57 21.84
CA ASP A 22 -6.34 -0.05 22.06
C ASP A 22 -6.39 1.47 21.84
N LEU A 23 -5.37 2.23 22.28
CA LEU A 23 -5.28 3.67 22.02
C LEU A 23 -5.13 3.99 20.52
N GLU A 24 -4.26 3.27 19.81
CA GLU A 24 -4.05 3.43 18.38
C GLU A 24 -5.32 3.11 17.58
N ARG A 25 -6.01 2.02 17.93
CA ARG A 25 -7.27 1.62 17.30
C ARG A 25 -8.40 2.61 17.57
N ALA A 26 -8.49 3.17 18.77
CA ALA A 26 -9.44 4.25 19.06
C ALA A 26 -9.17 5.49 18.16
N GLY A 27 -7.89 5.85 17.97
CA GLY A 27 -7.48 6.87 17.01
C GLY A 27 -7.86 6.51 15.58
N ALA A 28 -7.64 5.27 15.16
CA ALA A 28 -7.98 4.80 13.82
C ALA A 28 -9.50 4.89 13.53
N VAL A 29 -10.37 4.57 14.53
CA VAL A 29 -11.84 4.77 14.41
C VAL A 29 -12.18 6.24 14.19
N LEU A 30 -11.55 7.15 14.92
CA LEU A 30 -11.73 8.59 14.74
C LEU A 30 -11.23 9.06 13.37
N GLY A 31 -10.11 8.51 12.88
CA GLY A 31 -9.60 8.78 11.54
C GLY A 31 -10.55 8.29 10.45
N TRP A 32 -11.09 7.07 10.58
CA TRP A 32 -12.09 6.55 9.66
C TRP A 32 -13.35 7.44 9.64
N ASP A 33 -13.86 7.84 10.80
CA ASP A 33 -15.03 8.72 10.88
C ASP A 33 -14.75 10.09 10.24
N GLN A 34 -13.53 10.62 10.39
CA GLN A 34 -13.11 11.86 9.75
C GLN A 34 -13.26 11.83 8.23
N GLU A 35 -12.89 10.72 7.59
CA GLU A 35 -12.92 10.57 6.13
C GLU A 35 -14.30 10.14 5.59
N THR A 36 -15.23 9.71 6.47
CA THR A 36 -16.53 9.16 6.06
C THR A 36 -17.74 9.93 6.52
N ASN A 37 -17.83 10.27 7.80
CA ASN A 37 -19.06 10.76 8.41
C ASN A 37 -18.92 12.09 9.17
N MET A 38 -17.69 12.53 9.51
CA MET A 38 -17.48 13.71 10.32
C MET A 38 -18.02 14.97 9.65
N PRO A 39 -18.83 15.80 10.34
CA PRO A 39 -19.26 17.08 9.79
C PRO A 39 -18.06 18.04 9.62
N PRO A 40 -18.10 18.94 8.60
CA PRO A 40 -16.97 19.85 8.31
C PRO A 40 -16.54 20.74 9.50
N GLY A 41 -17.46 21.06 10.39
CA GLY A 41 -17.16 21.84 11.61
C GLY A 41 -16.37 21.09 12.68
N GLY A 42 -16.22 19.75 12.56
CA GLY A 42 -15.56 18.91 13.57
C GLY A 42 -14.04 18.80 13.45
N VAL A 43 -13.41 19.46 12.45
CA VAL A 43 -11.99 19.26 12.10
C VAL A 43 -11.04 19.57 13.25
N GLU A 44 -11.26 20.71 13.96
CA GLU A 44 -10.39 21.13 15.07
C GLU A 44 -10.51 20.18 16.26
N ASP A 45 -11.74 19.82 16.65
CA ASP A 45 -11.99 18.87 17.75
C ASP A 45 -11.35 17.51 17.46
N ARG A 46 -11.50 17.01 16.24
CA ARG A 46 -10.93 15.74 15.78
C ARG A 46 -9.40 15.76 15.79
N ALA A 47 -8.79 16.85 15.32
CA ALA A 47 -7.34 17.02 15.36
C ALA A 47 -6.80 16.94 16.80
N ASN A 48 -7.47 17.60 17.74
CA ASN A 48 -7.12 17.56 19.17
C ASN A 48 -7.27 16.16 19.77
N GLN A 49 -8.34 15.43 19.44
CA GLN A 49 -8.58 14.06 19.89
C GLN A 49 -7.50 13.11 19.39
N LEU A 50 -7.21 13.14 18.08
CA LEU A 50 -6.17 12.29 17.46
C LEU A 50 -4.78 12.60 18.02
N ALA A 51 -4.43 13.87 18.18
CA ALA A 51 -3.15 14.27 18.77
C ALA A 51 -3.00 13.76 20.22
N THR A 52 -4.07 13.81 21.01
CA THR A 52 -4.05 13.32 22.39
C THR A 52 -3.86 11.81 22.44
N LEU A 53 -4.62 11.04 21.64
CA LEU A 53 -4.50 9.57 21.60
C LEU A 53 -3.11 9.14 21.09
N GLY A 54 -2.62 9.76 20.02
CA GLY A 54 -1.28 9.46 19.48
C GLY A 54 -0.17 9.74 20.48
N ARG A 55 -0.23 10.87 21.19
CA ARG A 55 0.73 11.18 22.26
C ARG A 55 0.69 10.16 23.40
N LEU A 56 -0.51 9.80 23.88
CA LEU A 56 -0.66 8.80 24.97
C LEU A 56 -0.14 7.43 24.55
N ALA A 57 -0.42 6.98 23.32
CA ALA A 57 0.08 5.73 22.79
C ALA A 57 1.62 5.76 22.69
N HIS A 58 2.19 6.83 22.15
CA HIS A 58 3.65 6.99 22.03
C HIS A 58 4.33 7.02 23.41
N GLU A 59 3.87 7.84 24.35
CA GLU A 59 4.43 7.92 25.70
C GLU A 59 4.34 6.57 26.42
N ARG A 60 3.25 5.82 26.22
CA ARG A 60 3.07 4.50 26.80
C ARG A 60 4.04 3.50 26.20
N PHE A 61 4.18 3.48 24.88
CA PHE A 61 5.07 2.57 24.15
C PHE A 61 6.55 2.85 24.46
N THR A 62 6.97 4.11 24.51
CA THR A 62 8.38 4.51 24.74
C THR A 62 8.76 4.63 26.22
N SER A 63 7.87 4.19 27.13
CA SER A 63 8.08 4.29 28.57
C SER A 63 9.24 3.42 29.05
N ARG A 64 9.86 3.82 30.20
CA ARG A 64 10.88 3.03 30.89
C ARG A 64 10.36 1.62 31.27
N GLU A 65 9.06 1.50 31.61
CA GLU A 65 8.44 0.20 31.90
C GLU A 65 8.57 -0.75 30.71
N VAL A 66 8.30 -0.29 29.47
CA VAL A 66 8.45 -1.13 28.27
C VAL A 66 9.90 -1.53 28.04
N ALA A 67 10.87 -0.61 28.23
CA ALA A 67 12.30 -0.95 28.12
C ALA A 67 12.70 -2.08 29.10
N GLU A 68 12.31 -1.97 30.39
CA GLU A 68 12.61 -2.96 31.41
C GLU A 68 11.89 -4.30 31.14
N LEU A 69 10.66 -4.25 30.64
CA LEU A 69 9.90 -5.46 30.28
C LEU A 69 10.47 -6.17 29.06
N LEU A 70 11.00 -5.43 28.07
CA LEU A 70 11.68 -6.02 26.92
C LEU A 70 12.91 -6.83 27.33
N GLU A 71 13.73 -6.36 28.28
CA GLU A 71 14.89 -7.11 28.79
C GLU A 71 14.46 -8.39 29.52
N ARG A 72 13.42 -8.31 30.36
CA ARG A 72 12.89 -9.48 31.06
C ARG A 72 12.28 -10.48 30.10
N ALA A 73 11.43 -10.02 29.16
CA ALA A 73 10.80 -10.88 28.17
C ALA A 73 11.85 -11.54 27.26
N ALA A 74 12.91 -10.84 26.87
CA ALA A 74 14.00 -11.42 26.08
C ALA A 74 14.68 -12.61 26.80
N ALA A 75 14.90 -12.51 28.11
CA ALA A 75 15.44 -13.61 28.90
C ALA A 75 14.46 -14.81 28.98
N GLU A 76 13.16 -14.54 29.09
CA GLU A 76 12.13 -15.59 29.13
C GLU A 76 12.00 -16.37 27.80
N VAL A 77 12.19 -15.69 26.65
CA VAL A 77 12.05 -16.32 25.32
C VAL A 77 13.36 -16.83 24.72
N ALA A 78 14.50 -16.66 25.41
CA ALA A 78 15.83 -16.97 24.89
C ALA A 78 16.02 -18.43 24.42
N THR A 79 15.25 -19.36 24.94
CA THR A 79 15.30 -20.80 24.60
C THR A 79 14.19 -21.23 23.65
N LEU A 80 13.28 -20.34 23.30
CA LEU A 80 12.19 -20.64 22.36
C LEU A 80 12.68 -20.59 20.91
N PRO A 81 12.02 -21.30 19.99
CA PRO A 81 12.28 -21.15 18.56
C PRO A 81 12.15 -19.68 18.14
N ALA A 82 13.07 -19.20 17.31
CA ALA A 82 13.10 -17.79 16.87
C ALA A 82 11.80 -17.36 16.16
N GLU A 83 11.08 -18.32 15.58
CA GLU A 83 9.82 -18.10 14.86
C GLU A 83 8.57 -18.26 15.73
N SER A 84 8.71 -18.59 17.02
CA SER A 84 7.56 -18.61 17.92
C SER A 84 6.93 -17.22 18.05
N ASP A 85 5.64 -17.16 18.37
CA ASP A 85 4.94 -15.87 18.53
C ASP A 85 5.60 -15.03 19.62
N GLU A 86 6.07 -15.68 20.71
CA GLU A 86 6.72 -15.04 21.84
C GLU A 86 8.08 -14.41 21.47
N ALA A 87 8.95 -15.18 20.82
CA ALA A 87 10.27 -14.70 20.40
C ALA A 87 10.11 -13.60 19.33
N SER A 88 9.19 -13.77 18.39
CA SER A 88 8.87 -12.79 17.36
C SER A 88 8.30 -11.50 17.96
N LEU A 89 7.42 -11.61 18.97
CA LEU A 89 6.87 -10.45 19.68
C LEU A 89 7.99 -9.61 20.30
N VAL A 90 8.92 -10.23 21.02
CA VAL A 90 10.03 -9.51 21.64
C VAL A 90 10.94 -8.88 20.59
N ARG A 91 11.27 -9.60 19.51
CA ARG A 91 12.12 -9.13 18.43
C ARG A 91 11.51 -7.91 17.71
N VAL A 92 10.26 -8.01 17.31
CA VAL A 92 9.55 -6.94 16.59
C VAL A 92 9.33 -5.73 17.50
N THR A 93 8.88 -5.95 18.73
CA THR A 93 8.67 -4.87 19.70
C THR A 93 9.99 -4.14 20.00
N ARG A 94 11.10 -4.86 20.16
CA ARG A 94 12.43 -4.24 20.38
C ARG A 94 12.83 -3.38 19.20
N ARG A 95 12.72 -3.89 17.98
CA ARG A 95 13.02 -3.13 16.76
C ARG A 95 12.21 -1.84 16.68
N ASP A 96 10.90 -1.93 16.90
CA ASP A 96 10.00 -0.78 16.80
C ASP A 96 10.23 0.21 17.96
N PHE A 97 10.50 -0.28 19.18
CA PHE A 97 10.87 0.53 20.35
C PHE A 97 12.18 1.29 20.12
N GLU A 98 13.23 0.61 19.66
CA GLU A 98 14.52 1.24 19.39
C GLU A 98 14.41 2.35 18.35
N LYS A 99 13.60 2.17 17.30
CA LYS A 99 13.31 3.22 16.33
C LYS A 99 12.56 4.39 16.96
N ALA A 100 11.55 4.10 17.77
CA ALA A 100 10.72 5.14 18.40
C ALA A 100 11.51 6.02 19.38
N VAL A 101 12.45 5.44 20.14
CA VAL A 101 13.27 6.20 21.12
C VAL A 101 14.46 6.92 20.49
N LYS A 102 14.90 6.51 19.29
CA LYS A 102 16.01 7.18 18.57
C LYS A 102 15.63 8.56 18.04
N VAL A 103 14.34 8.76 17.71
CA VAL A 103 13.87 10.01 17.12
C VAL A 103 13.52 11.00 18.24
N PRO A 104 14.22 12.16 18.34
CA PRO A 104 13.93 13.15 19.37
C PRO A 104 12.48 13.67 19.28
N ALA A 105 11.82 13.84 20.42
CA ALA A 105 10.43 14.33 20.48
C ALA A 105 10.27 15.71 19.81
N GLU A 106 11.28 16.56 19.89
CA GLU A 106 11.33 17.86 19.21
C GLU A 106 11.27 17.70 17.70
N LEU A 107 12.01 16.72 17.14
CA LEU A 107 12.00 16.44 15.69
C LEU A 107 10.64 15.92 15.25
N VAL A 108 10.01 15.02 16.01
CA VAL A 108 8.64 14.55 15.73
C VAL A 108 7.66 15.73 15.71
N ALA A 109 7.76 16.62 16.68
CA ALA A 109 6.89 17.81 16.76
C ALA A 109 7.14 18.80 15.60
N GLU A 110 8.41 18.97 15.17
CA GLU A 110 8.76 19.80 14.01
C GLU A 110 8.20 19.20 12.71
N MET A 111 8.33 17.90 12.50
CA MET A 111 7.79 17.18 11.33
C MET A 111 6.26 17.32 11.26
N ALA A 112 5.55 17.15 12.37
CA ALA A 112 4.11 17.30 12.43
C ALA A 112 3.66 18.73 12.08
N ARG A 113 4.35 19.75 12.60
CA ARG A 113 4.09 21.16 12.26
C ARG A 113 4.37 21.45 10.79
N ALA A 114 5.51 20.98 10.28
CA ALA A 114 5.89 21.16 8.88
C ALA A 114 4.86 20.54 7.94
N SER A 115 4.39 19.31 8.20
CA SER A 115 3.37 18.66 7.41
C SER A 115 2.04 19.46 7.39
N THR A 116 1.61 19.93 8.57
CA THR A 116 0.37 20.72 8.69
C THR A 116 0.46 22.04 7.92
N THR A 117 1.63 22.70 7.95
CA THR A 117 1.83 23.99 7.24
C THR A 117 2.12 23.82 5.77
N ALA A 118 2.74 22.73 5.35
CA ALA A 118 3.05 22.44 3.95
C ALA A 118 1.79 22.15 3.11
N ARG A 119 0.78 21.49 3.69
CA ARG A 119 -0.44 21.07 2.98
C ARG A 119 -1.20 22.22 2.32
N PRO A 120 -1.57 23.32 3.03
CA PRO A 120 -2.25 24.45 2.37
C PRO A 120 -1.37 25.15 1.31
N VAL A 121 -0.06 25.24 1.54
CA VAL A 121 0.90 25.79 0.54
C VAL A 121 0.93 24.92 -0.71
N TRP A 122 0.96 23.60 -0.55
CA TRP A 122 0.88 22.65 -1.67
C TRP A 122 -0.44 22.79 -2.45
N LEU A 123 -1.59 22.92 -1.76
CA LEU A 123 -2.89 23.12 -2.40
C LEU A 123 -2.91 24.39 -3.27
N GLU A 124 -2.35 25.49 -2.76
CA GLU A 124 -2.22 26.75 -3.54
C GLU A 124 -1.28 26.59 -4.73
N ALA A 125 -0.08 26.03 -4.50
CA ALA A 125 0.91 25.79 -5.54
C ALA A 125 0.33 24.91 -6.68
N ARG A 126 -0.37 23.84 -6.32
CA ARG A 126 -1.03 22.93 -7.25
C ARG A 126 -2.15 23.64 -8.03
N ALA A 127 -2.98 24.43 -7.36
CA ALA A 127 -4.07 25.17 -8.02
C ALA A 127 -3.53 26.17 -9.04
N ARG A 128 -2.38 26.78 -8.79
CA ARG A 128 -1.71 27.75 -9.67
C ARG A 128 -0.74 27.11 -10.65
N SER A 129 -0.43 25.82 -10.50
CA SER A 129 0.62 25.10 -11.24
C SER A 129 1.98 25.81 -11.13
N GLU A 130 2.37 26.20 -9.91
CA GLU A 130 3.60 26.94 -9.62
C GLU A 130 4.42 26.23 -8.53
N TRP A 131 5.43 25.43 -8.92
CA TRP A 131 6.33 24.75 -7.99
C TRP A 131 7.05 25.70 -7.03
N ALA A 132 7.45 26.88 -7.51
CA ALA A 132 8.17 27.86 -6.70
C ALA A 132 7.46 28.24 -5.40
N LEU A 133 6.12 28.18 -5.35
CA LEU A 133 5.35 28.43 -4.15
C LEU A 133 5.54 27.32 -3.10
N PHE A 134 5.72 26.07 -3.54
CA PHE A 134 5.91 24.92 -2.66
C PHE A 134 7.37 24.65 -2.31
N ALA A 135 8.33 25.14 -3.11
CA ALA A 135 9.74 24.81 -2.99
C ALA A 135 10.33 25.04 -1.59
N ALA A 136 9.96 26.12 -0.91
CA ALA A 136 10.43 26.38 0.47
C ALA A 136 9.90 25.35 1.47
N ALA A 137 8.64 24.95 1.37
CA ALA A 137 8.06 23.91 2.22
C ALA A 137 8.68 22.53 1.91
N MET A 138 8.92 22.23 0.64
CA MET A 138 9.63 21.02 0.22
C MET A 138 11.05 20.96 0.76
N GLN A 139 11.80 22.09 0.79
CA GLN A 139 13.12 22.15 1.39
C GLN A 139 13.09 21.78 2.88
N VAL A 140 12.10 22.30 3.62
CA VAL A 140 11.90 21.92 5.03
C VAL A 140 11.64 20.42 5.17
N THR A 141 10.81 19.83 4.30
CA THR A 141 10.55 18.38 4.29
C THR A 141 11.83 17.58 4.05
N VAL A 142 12.67 18.00 3.09
CA VAL A 142 13.97 17.35 2.81
C VAL A 142 14.90 17.43 4.01
N ASP A 143 15.04 18.61 4.63
CA ASP A 143 15.94 18.82 5.76
C ASP A 143 15.49 18.04 7.00
N LEU A 144 14.20 17.99 7.28
CA LEU A 144 13.64 17.16 8.35
C LEU A 144 13.82 15.67 8.07
N SER A 145 13.66 15.23 6.82
CA SER A 145 13.90 13.83 6.43
C SER A 145 15.35 13.43 6.58
N ARG A 146 16.32 14.33 6.31
CA ARG A 146 17.75 14.09 6.60
C ARG A 146 18.00 13.95 8.10
N ARG A 147 17.47 14.86 8.91
CA ARG A 147 17.60 14.79 10.38
C ARG A 147 16.96 13.51 10.94
N LEU A 148 15.86 13.07 10.38
CA LEU A 148 15.23 11.80 10.73
C LEU A 148 16.15 10.61 10.38
N ALA A 149 16.73 10.61 9.18
CA ALA A 149 17.66 9.57 8.75
C ALA A 149 18.90 9.51 9.65
N GLU A 150 19.47 10.67 10.02
CA GLU A 150 20.61 10.77 10.96
C GLU A 150 20.25 10.25 12.36
N ALA A 151 19.05 10.57 12.87
CA ALA A 151 18.61 10.10 14.17
C ALA A 151 18.41 8.56 14.20
N LEU A 152 17.85 8.00 13.14
CA LEU A 152 17.66 6.55 13.02
C LEU A 152 18.98 5.80 12.81
N GLY A 153 19.92 6.43 12.09
CA GLY A 153 21.14 5.82 11.61
C GLY A 153 20.94 5.04 10.32
N TYR A 154 21.96 4.96 9.50
CA TYR A 154 21.98 4.22 8.22
C TYR A 154 23.39 3.69 7.94
N GLU A 155 23.50 2.67 7.09
CA GLU A 155 24.80 2.05 6.78
C GLU A 155 25.48 2.73 5.60
N GLU A 156 24.83 2.89 4.46
CA GLU A 156 25.43 3.43 3.24
C GLU A 156 24.96 4.85 2.92
N ARG A 157 23.67 5.12 2.99
CA ARG A 157 23.12 6.42 2.62
C ARG A 157 21.86 6.80 3.41
N PRO A 158 21.53 8.11 3.53
CA PRO A 158 20.38 8.57 4.32
C PRO A 158 19.05 7.92 3.94
N TYR A 159 18.84 7.62 2.66
CA TYR A 159 17.61 7.02 2.19
C TYR A 159 17.38 5.60 2.73
N ASP A 160 18.42 4.86 3.15
CA ASP A 160 18.31 3.53 3.78
C ASP A 160 17.50 3.59 5.07
N ALA A 161 17.67 4.67 5.86
CA ALA A 161 16.89 4.85 7.07
C ALA A 161 15.39 4.97 6.77
N LEU A 162 15.01 5.67 5.70
CA LEU A 162 13.61 5.84 5.31
C LEU A 162 13.03 4.55 4.72
N VAL A 163 13.79 3.85 3.87
CA VAL A 163 13.43 2.51 3.39
C VAL A 163 13.19 1.57 4.57
N GLY A 164 14.13 1.50 5.52
CA GLY A 164 14.01 0.64 6.68
C GLY A 164 12.86 0.97 7.64
N LEU A 165 12.28 2.18 7.58
CA LEU A 165 11.06 2.52 8.33
C LEU A 165 9.83 1.81 7.78
N THR A 166 9.69 1.79 6.46
CA THR A 166 8.53 1.23 5.76
C THR A 166 8.72 -0.24 5.41
N GLU A 167 9.92 -0.61 4.94
CA GLU A 167 10.25 -1.95 4.46
C GLU A 167 11.45 -2.52 5.28
N PRO A 168 11.21 -3.05 6.47
CA PRO A 168 12.28 -3.53 7.34
C PRO A 168 13.15 -4.61 6.67
N GLY A 169 14.47 -4.41 6.71
CA GLY A 169 15.44 -5.32 6.09
C GLY A 169 15.84 -4.96 4.68
N LEU A 170 15.14 -4.04 3.99
CA LEU A 170 15.55 -3.56 2.68
C LEU A 170 16.49 -2.36 2.78
N THR A 171 17.33 -2.20 1.76
CA THR A 171 18.23 -1.05 1.58
C THR A 171 17.91 -0.33 0.27
N THR A 172 18.37 0.91 0.14
CA THR A 172 18.25 1.70 -1.10
C THR A 172 18.87 0.96 -2.29
N GLY A 173 20.06 0.38 -2.11
CA GLY A 173 20.76 -0.36 -3.15
C GLY A 173 19.96 -1.58 -3.63
N ARG A 174 19.26 -2.29 -2.72
CA ARG A 174 18.39 -3.40 -3.06
C ARG A 174 17.19 -2.93 -3.90
N VAL A 175 16.55 -1.83 -3.51
CA VAL A 175 15.44 -1.22 -4.26
C VAL A 175 15.91 -0.72 -5.63
N GLU A 176 17.08 -0.06 -5.72
CA GLU A 176 17.68 0.35 -7.00
C GLU A 176 17.88 -0.82 -7.96
N GLY A 177 18.37 -1.95 -7.45
CA GLY A 177 18.56 -3.16 -8.26
C GLY A 177 17.26 -3.71 -8.84
N LEU A 178 16.20 -3.80 -8.02
CA LEU A 178 14.87 -4.22 -8.44
C LEU A 178 14.27 -3.26 -9.47
N PHE A 179 14.31 -1.97 -9.18
CA PHE A 179 13.76 -0.93 -10.06
C PHE A 179 14.52 -0.81 -11.38
N GLY A 180 15.83 -1.02 -11.37
CA GLY A 180 16.64 -1.07 -12.58
C GLY A 180 16.22 -2.19 -13.54
N GLN A 181 15.91 -3.38 -13.00
CA GLN A 181 15.40 -4.52 -13.80
C GLN A 181 14.03 -4.19 -14.41
N ILE A 182 13.09 -3.64 -13.60
CA ILE A 182 11.76 -3.24 -14.09
C ILE A 182 11.90 -2.18 -15.19
N LYS A 183 12.67 -1.12 -14.95
CA LYS A 183 12.90 -0.05 -15.92
C LYS A 183 13.44 -0.59 -17.24
N GLY A 184 14.43 -1.49 -17.18
CA GLY A 184 15.02 -2.13 -18.35
C GLY A 184 14.04 -2.95 -19.19
N ALA A 185 13.04 -3.56 -18.55
CA ALA A 185 12.01 -4.36 -19.24
C ALA A 185 10.81 -3.52 -19.71
N VAL A 186 10.33 -2.59 -18.86
CA VAL A 186 9.05 -1.90 -19.06
C VAL A 186 9.16 -0.71 -20.01
N VAL A 187 10.26 0.07 -19.97
CA VAL A 187 10.39 1.23 -20.85
C VAL A 187 10.38 0.82 -22.35
N PRO A 188 11.10 -0.24 -22.78
CA PRO A 188 10.96 -0.76 -24.14
C PRO A 188 9.55 -1.29 -24.45
N LEU A 189 8.89 -1.96 -23.50
CA LEU A 189 7.52 -2.46 -23.68
C LEU A 189 6.52 -1.31 -23.92
N VAL A 190 6.59 -0.24 -23.11
CA VAL A 190 5.74 0.95 -23.28
C VAL A 190 5.92 1.57 -24.69
N ARG A 191 7.18 1.69 -25.15
CA ARG A 191 7.48 2.19 -26.50
C ARG A 191 6.94 1.28 -27.61
N ALA A 192 7.03 -0.03 -27.44
CA ALA A 192 6.49 -0.99 -28.37
C ALA A 192 4.96 -0.92 -28.44
N ILE A 193 4.29 -0.84 -27.27
CA ILE A 193 2.83 -0.67 -27.17
C ILE A 193 2.35 0.62 -27.83
N GLU A 194 3.11 1.72 -27.71
CA GLU A 194 2.78 3.01 -28.34
C GLU A 194 2.49 2.88 -29.82
N GLY A 195 3.30 2.11 -30.55
CA GLY A 195 3.12 1.81 -31.96
C GLY A 195 1.90 0.93 -32.31
N HIS A 196 1.20 0.42 -31.29
CA HIS A 196 0.10 -0.55 -31.45
C HIS A 196 -1.14 -0.19 -30.62
N ARG A 197 -1.29 1.07 -30.21
CA ARG A 197 -2.40 1.54 -29.36
C ARG A 197 -3.79 1.29 -29.96
N ASP A 198 -3.90 1.37 -31.26
CA ASP A 198 -5.12 1.15 -32.04
C ASP A 198 -5.65 -0.29 -31.98
N ARG A 199 -4.83 -1.24 -31.51
CA ARG A 199 -5.25 -2.66 -31.37
C ARG A 199 -6.18 -2.92 -30.20
N VAL A 200 -6.32 -1.99 -29.27
CA VAL A 200 -7.16 -2.13 -28.09
C VAL A 200 -8.15 -0.99 -27.99
N ASP A 201 -9.43 -1.30 -28.27
CA ASP A 201 -10.53 -0.39 -28.02
C ASP A 201 -10.99 -0.48 -26.56
N TYR A 202 -10.98 0.63 -25.86
CA TYR A 202 -11.42 0.76 -24.46
C TYR A 202 -12.66 1.66 -24.32
N SER A 203 -13.34 2.00 -25.42
CA SER A 203 -14.51 2.89 -25.42
C SER A 203 -15.64 2.39 -24.52
N VAL A 204 -15.75 1.08 -24.34
CA VAL A 204 -16.72 0.46 -23.44
C VAL A 204 -16.60 0.95 -22.00
N LEU A 205 -15.39 1.30 -21.55
CA LEU A 205 -15.15 1.83 -20.20
C LEU A 205 -15.73 3.23 -19.98
N SER A 206 -16.01 3.99 -21.06
CA SER A 206 -16.62 5.32 -20.99
C SER A 206 -18.15 5.26 -20.90
N ARG A 207 -18.77 4.07 -20.95
CA ARG A 207 -20.22 3.90 -20.84
C ARG A 207 -20.73 4.30 -19.46
N PRO A 208 -21.82 5.08 -19.37
CA PRO A 208 -22.35 5.55 -18.09
C PRO A 208 -22.97 4.42 -17.27
N VAL A 209 -22.77 4.46 -15.97
CA VAL A 209 -23.30 3.49 -15.00
C VAL A 209 -23.95 4.19 -13.80
N ASP A 210 -24.96 3.53 -13.22
CA ASP A 210 -25.66 4.03 -12.04
C ASP A 210 -24.83 3.83 -10.77
N GLU A 211 -24.65 4.89 -9.98
CA GLU A 211 -23.77 4.88 -8.79
C GLU A 211 -24.26 3.93 -7.69
N GLN A 212 -25.56 3.84 -7.44
CA GLN A 212 -26.10 2.96 -6.41
C GLN A 212 -25.89 1.49 -6.77
N ARG A 213 -26.13 1.15 -8.04
CA ARG A 213 -25.93 -0.23 -8.54
C ARG A 213 -24.46 -0.64 -8.56
N GLN A 214 -23.54 0.31 -8.78
CA GLN A 214 -22.10 0.04 -8.63
C GLN A 214 -21.75 -0.44 -7.23
N LEU A 215 -22.31 0.20 -6.19
CA LEU A 215 -22.04 -0.16 -4.80
C LEU A 215 -22.59 -1.54 -4.45
N GLU A 216 -23.80 -1.83 -4.91
CA GLU A 216 -24.42 -3.14 -4.68
C GLU A 216 -23.59 -4.24 -5.33
N LEU A 217 -23.19 -4.06 -6.60
CA LEU A 217 -22.35 -5.00 -7.32
C LEU A 217 -20.96 -5.14 -6.67
N SER A 218 -20.32 -4.06 -6.28
CA SER A 218 -19.00 -4.12 -5.66
C SER A 218 -19.03 -4.87 -4.33
N ARG A 219 -20.08 -4.71 -3.52
CA ARG A 219 -20.29 -5.49 -2.29
C ARG A 219 -20.46 -6.99 -2.57
N GLU A 220 -21.26 -7.34 -3.57
CA GLU A 220 -21.41 -8.74 -4.00
C GLU A 220 -20.07 -9.34 -4.39
N ILE A 221 -19.29 -8.62 -5.21
CA ILE A 221 -18.01 -9.11 -5.73
C ILE A 221 -17.01 -9.29 -4.60
N ILE A 222 -16.79 -8.28 -3.74
CA ILE A 222 -15.79 -8.41 -2.68
C ILE A 222 -16.19 -9.47 -1.65
N GLY A 223 -17.48 -9.65 -1.38
CA GLY A 223 -17.99 -10.76 -0.57
C GLY A 223 -17.69 -12.12 -1.22
N ARG A 224 -17.83 -12.22 -2.56
CA ARG A 224 -17.50 -13.43 -3.29
C ARG A 224 -16.00 -13.73 -3.32
N LEU A 225 -15.14 -12.70 -3.32
CA LEU A 225 -13.69 -12.86 -3.18
C LEU A 225 -13.29 -13.38 -1.79
N GLY A 226 -14.13 -13.17 -0.78
CA GLY A 226 -13.93 -13.69 0.58
C GLY A 226 -13.79 -12.62 1.66
N TYR A 227 -14.08 -11.34 1.35
CA TYR A 227 -14.19 -10.31 2.37
C TYR A 227 -15.38 -10.60 3.29
N ASP A 228 -15.11 -10.69 4.59
CA ASP A 228 -16.08 -11.05 5.61
C ASP A 228 -16.81 -9.80 6.14
N PHE A 229 -18.05 -9.60 5.70
CA PHE A 229 -18.91 -8.49 6.13
C PHE A 229 -19.41 -8.59 7.58
N GLU A 230 -19.32 -9.78 8.24
CA GLU A 230 -19.55 -9.90 9.68
C GLU A 230 -18.45 -9.25 10.51
N ARG A 231 -17.28 -9.06 9.89
CA ARG A 231 -16.09 -8.43 10.48
C ARG A 231 -15.65 -7.18 9.74
N GLY A 232 -16.57 -6.52 9.05
CA GLY A 232 -16.25 -5.29 8.34
C GLY A 232 -17.46 -4.70 7.63
N ARG A 233 -17.22 -3.57 6.97
CA ARG A 233 -18.23 -2.85 6.19
C ARG A 233 -17.57 -2.06 5.06
N GLN A 234 -18.35 -1.68 4.05
CA GLN A 234 -17.93 -0.81 2.97
C GLN A 234 -18.70 0.51 3.03
N ASP A 235 -17.97 1.62 3.04
CA ASP A 235 -18.51 2.98 3.04
C ASP A 235 -17.98 3.80 1.85
N LEU A 236 -18.50 5.01 1.65
CA LEU A 236 -18.00 5.95 0.66
C LEU A 236 -16.96 6.89 1.28
N SER A 237 -15.91 7.20 0.51
CA SER A 237 -14.93 8.23 0.85
C SER A 237 -14.40 8.91 -0.42
N ALA A 238 -13.76 10.07 -0.26
CA ALA A 238 -13.14 10.77 -1.37
C ALA A 238 -11.98 9.98 -1.99
N HIS A 239 -11.19 9.31 -1.13
CA HIS A 239 -10.14 8.37 -1.49
C HIS A 239 -10.47 7.01 -0.87
N PRO A 240 -10.58 5.92 -1.66
CA PRO A 240 -10.69 4.57 -1.13
C PRO A 240 -9.55 4.23 -0.18
N PHE A 241 -9.84 3.51 0.89
CA PHE A 241 -8.85 3.01 1.85
C PHE A 241 -9.39 1.82 2.65
N CYS A 242 -8.49 1.01 3.18
CA CYS A 242 -8.75 -0.02 4.17
C CYS A 242 -8.22 0.43 5.54
N VAL A 243 -8.96 0.11 6.59
CA VAL A 243 -8.54 0.35 7.98
C VAL A 243 -8.95 -0.81 8.88
N SER A 244 -8.06 -1.22 9.79
CA SER A 244 -8.31 -2.29 10.76
C SER A 244 -8.34 -1.74 12.19
N PHE A 245 -9.35 -2.14 12.94
CA PHE A 245 -9.48 -1.84 14.38
C PHE A 245 -9.25 -3.11 15.22
N GLY A 246 -8.87 -4.18 14.56
CA GLY A 246 -8.62 -5.49 15.14
C GLY A 246 -9.29 -6.61 14.34
N PRO A 247 -9.17 -7.88 14.77
CA PRO A 247 -9.61 -9.05 13.99
C PRO A 247 -11.13 -9.12 13.74
N GLY A 248 -11.91 -8.35 14.48
CA GLY A 248 -13.36 -8.32 14.39
C GLY A 248 -13.94 -7.09 13.68
N ASP A 249 -13.10 -6.12 13.29
CA ASP A 249 -13.58 -4.91 12.60
C ASP A 249 -12.50 -4.37 11.64
N VAL A 250 -12.61 -4.77 10.37
CA VAL A 250 -11.74 -4.34 9.26
C VAL A 250 -12.62 -3.72 8.19
N ARG A 251 -12.52 -2.42 8.00
CA ARG A 251 -13.41 -1.65 7.11
C ARG A 251 -12.70 -1.23 5.84
N VAL A 252 -13.48 -1.18 4.77
CA VAL A 252 -13.04 -0.65 3.47
C VAL A 252 -13.90 0.53 3.08
N THR A 253 -13.34 1.44 2.31
CA THR A 253 -14.11 2.49 1.64
C THR A 253 -13.94 2.39 0.14
N THR A 254 -14.85 2.99 -0.60
CA THR A 254 -14.78 3.09 -2.06
C THR A 254 -15.32 4.44 -2.51
N ARG A 255 -15.19 4.72 -3.79
CA ARG A 255 -15.88 5.84 -4.42
C ARG A 255 -16.59 5.39 -5.68
N THR A 256 -17.71 6.00 -5.99
CA THR A 256 -18.42 5.80 -7.26
C THR A 256 -17.92 6.77 -8.32
N GLY A 257 -18.15 6.43 -9.58
CA GLY A 257 -17.83 7.28 -10.70
C GLY A 257 -18.91 7.17 -11.79
N PRO A 258 -18.97 8.14 -12.73
CA PRO A 258 -20.04 8.22 -13.70
C PRO A 258 -19.95 7.17 -14.82
N THR A 259 -18.79 6.54 -14.99
CA THR A 259 -18.55 5.58 -16.07
C THR A 259 -18.10 4.23 -15.56
N LEU A 260 -18.17 3.22 -16.41
CA LEU A 260 -17.77 1.86 -16.08
C LEU A 260 -16.27 1.77 -15.69
N GLY A 261 -15.42 2.56 -16.36
CA GLY A 261 -13.98 2.63 -16.06
C GLY A 261 -13.66 3.32 -14.74
N ASP A 262 -14.49 4.30 -14.34
CA ASP A 262 -14.34 5.04 -13.09
C ASP A 262 -15.19 4.43 -11.97
N SER A 263 -15.79 3.26 -12.21
CA SER A 263 -16.70 2.63 -11.24
C SER A 263 -15.97 2.15 -9.98
N SER A 264 -16.73 1.95 -8.92
CA SER A 264 -16.27 1.44 -7.63
C SER A 264 -15.72 0.00 -7.69
N LEU A 265 -15.80 -0.67 -8.82
CA LEU A 265 -15.53 -2.10 -8.94
C LEU A 265 -14.09 -2.47 -8.57
N LEU A 266 -13.10 -1.98 -9.34
CA LEU A 266 -11.69 -2.35 -9.10
C LEU A 266 -11.13 -1.72 -7.84
N SER A 267 -11.54 -0.49 -7.49
CA SER A 267 -11.15 0.11 -6.22
C SER A 267 -11.66 -0.70 -5.03
N SER A 268 -12.87 -1.23 -5.10
CA SER A 268 -13.39 -2.11 -4.05
C SER A 268 -12.65 -3.44 -3.96
N VAL A 269 -12.25 -4.02 -5.11
CA VAL A 269 -11.42 -5.24 -5.14
C VAL A 269 -10.04 -4.97 -4.53
N HIS A 270 -9.44 -3.81 -4.84
CA HIS A 270 -8.17 -3.38 -4.26
C HIS A 270 -8.25 -3.28 -2.74
N GLU A 271 -9.21 -2.53 -2.21
CA GLU A 271 -9.37 -2.35 -0.76
C GLU A 271 -9.75 -3.67 -0.06
N ALA A 272 -10.54 -4.52 -0.73
CA ALA A 272 -10.83 -5.85 -0.20
C ALA A 272 -9.57 -6.74 -0.12
N GLY A 273 -8.63 -6.59 -1.03
CA GLY A 273 -7.33 -7.27 -0.96
C GLY A 273 -6.58 -6.93 0.32
N HIS A 274 -6.48 -5.65 0.66
CA HIS A 274 -5.95 -5.18 1.94
C HIS A 274 -6.72 -5.75 3.13
N ALA A 275 -8.05 -5.69 3.07
CA ALA A 275 -8.91 -6.11 4.17
C ALA A 275 -8.87 -7.62 4.41
N MET A 276 -8.82 -8.43 3.36
CA MET A 276 -8.69 -9.89 3.48
C MET A 276 -7.35 -10.29 4.09
N TYR A 277 -6.28 -9.50 3.90
CA TYR A 277 -5.03 -9.68 4.61
C TYR A 277 -5.24 -9.47 6.12
N GLU A 278 -5.76 -8.31 6.52
CA GLU A 278 -6.02 -7.99 7.93
C GLU A 278 -6.96 -9.01 8.59
N GLN A 279 -8.03 -9.42 7.91
CA GLN A 279 -8.95 -10.45 8.38
C GLN A 279 -8.32 -11.85 8.44
N GLY A 280 -7.22 -12.08 7.73
CA GLY A 280 -6.48 -13.34 7.67
C GLY A 280 -5.37 -13.46 8.72
N VAL A 281 -4.97 -12.38 9.38
CA VAL A 281 -3.94 -12.40 10.44
C VAL A 281 -4.39 -13.28 11.61
N SER A 282 -3.48 -14.07 12.15
CA SER A 282 -3.78 -14.96 13.29
C SER A 282 -4.28 -14.17 14.49
N ARG A 283 -5.39 -14.62 15.09
CA ARG A 283 -5.95 -14.00 16.30
C ARG A 283 -5.03 -14.10 17.51
N SER A 284 -4.05 -15.01 17.52
CA SER A 284 -3.04 -15.10 18.59
C SER A 284 -2.14 -13.88 18.66
N LEU A 285 -2.05 -13.12 17.54
CA LEU A 285 -1.22 -11.91 17.40
C LEU A 285 -1.98 -10.63 17.78
N ASP A 286 -3.28 -10.74 18.06
CA ASP A 286 -4.12 -9.58 18.39
C ASP A 286 -3.60 -8.77 19.58
N ARG A 287 -3.79 -7.46 19.52
CA ARG A 287 -3.36 -6.49 20.54
C ARG A 287 -1.84 -6.52 20.81
N THR A 288 -1.04 -6.89 19.79
CA THR A 288 0.41 -6.87 19.84
C THR A 288 0.98 -6.18 18.58
N PRO A 289 2.26 -5.73 18.59
CA PRO A 289 2.94 -5.23 17.39
C PRO A 289 3.09 -6.25 16.25
N LEU A 290 2.77 -7.51 16.47
CA LEU A 290 2.74 -8.55 15.42
C LEU A 290 1.46 -8.50 14.58
N TRP A 291 0.41 -7.81 15.04
CA TRP A 291 -0.84 -7.64 14.30
C TRP A 291 -0.63 -6.70 13.10
N GLY A 292 -1.29 -7.00 11.98
CA GLY A 292 -1.24 -6.23 10.74
C GLY A 292 -0.29 -6.80 9.69
N GLY A 293 -0.20 -6.14 8.56
CA GLY A 293 0.67 -6.56 7.46
C GLY A 293 2.16 -6.33 7.75
N ALA A 294 3.02 -7.20 7.23
CA ALA A 294 4.47 -7.21 7.49
C ALA A 294 5.16 -5.88 7.11
N SER A 295 4.71 -5.25 6.04
CA SER A 295 5.14 -3.94 5.56
C SER A 295 4.10 -3.32 4.63
N PRO A 296 4.19 -2.01 4.30
CA PRO A 296 3.40 -1.40 3.23
C PRO A 296 3.49 -2.15 1.89
N GLY A 297 4.68 -2.60 1.48
CA GLY A 297 4.86 -3.35 0.23
C GLY A 297 4.16 -4.70 0.25
N VAL A 298 4.25 -5.45 1.36
CA VAL A 298 3.51 -6.72 1.50
C VAL A 298 2.01 -6.47 1.57
N HIS A 299 1.58 -5.39 2.23
CA HIS A 299 0.17 -5.02 2.32
C HIS A 299 -0.41 -4.65 0.94
N GLU A 300 0.32 -3.83 0.18
CA GLU A 300 -0.02 -3.47 -1.21
C GLU A 300 0.01 -4.69 -2.14
N SER A 301 0.84 -5.70 -1.86
CA SER A 301 0.87 -6.90 -2.69
C SER A 301 -0.46 -7.66 -2.68
N GLN A 302 -1.20 -7.59 -1.57
CA GLN A 302 -2.50 -8.24 -1.46
C GLN A 302 -3.56 -7.50 -2.28
N SER A 303 -3.59 -6.17 -2.23
CA SER A 303 -4.47 -5.36 -3.06
C SER A 303 -4.17 -5.55 -4.55
N ARG A 304 -2.88 -5.48 -4.94
CA ARG A 304 -2.46 -5.63 -6.34
C ARG A 304 -2.69 -7.03 -6.89
N LEU A 305 -2.50 -8.07 -6.07
CA LEU A 305 -2.82 -9.43 -6.48
C LEU A 305 -4.30 -9.58 -6.82
N TRP A 306 -5.18 -9.11 -5.94
CA TRP A 306 -6.62 -9.20 -6.17
C TRP A 306 -7.11 -8.26 -7.27
N GLU A 307 -6.61 -7.03 -7.36
CA GLU A 307 -6.99 -6.07 -8.39
C GLU A 307 -6.47 -6.47 -9.78
N ASN A 308 -5.14 -6.67 -9.89
CA ASN A 308 -4.49 -6.79 -11.20
C ASN A 308 -4.45 -8.23 -11.71
N MET A 309 -4.09 -9.19 -10.85
CA MET A 309 -3.89 -10.56 -11.30
C MET A 309 -5.16 -11.38 -11.28
N VAL A 310 -6.08 -11.09 -10.36
CA VAL A 310 -7.43 -11.69 -10.37
C VAL A 310 -8.42 -10.79 -11.12
N GLY A 311 -8.68 -9.58 -10.64
CA GLY A 311 -9.72 -8.68 -11.12
C GLY A 311 -9.58 -8.25 -12.59
N ARG A 312 -8.34 -8.20 -13.11
CA ARG A 312 -8.04 -7.90 -14.51
C ARG A 312 -7.68 -9.13 -15.34
N SER A 313 -7.94 -10.35 -14.85
CA SER A 313 -7.71 -11.60 -15.58
C SER A 313 -8.86 -11.91 -16.54
N ARG A 314 -8.57 -12.72 -17.59
CA ARG A 314 -9.63 -13.22 -18.51
C ARG A 314 -10.67 -14.06 -17.78
N PRO A 315 -10.29 -15.05 -16.92
CA PRO A 315 -11.25 -15.85 -16.17
C PRO A 315 -12.20 -15.00 -15.31
N PHE A 316 -11.67 -14.00 -14.61
CA PHE A 316 -12.50 -13.09 -13.81
C PHE A 316 -13.47 -12.28 -14.70
N CYS A 317 -13.01 -11.77 -15.85
CA CYS A 317 -13.90 -11.06 -16.78
C CYS A 317 -15.02 -11.97 -17.33
N ALA A 318 -14.71 -13.24 -17.60
CA ALA A 318 -15.73 -14.22 -18.01
C ALA A 318 -16.79 -14.43 -16.93
N TRP A 319 -16.38 -14.53 -15.67
CA TRP A 319 -17.29 -14.61 -14.51
C TRP A 319 -18.06 -13.30 -14.27
N LEU A 320 -17.44 -12.15 -14.50
CA LEU A 320 -18.00 -10.82 -14.20
C LEU A 320 -19.05 -10.35 -15.21
N ILE A 321 -18.85 -10.60 -16.52
CA ILE A 321 -19.72 -10.07 -17.60
C ILE A 321 -21.20 -10.41 -17.41
N PRO A 322 -21.62 -11.65 -17.06
CA PRO A 322 -23.03 -11.94 -16.79
C PRO A 322 -23.63 -11.05 -15.68
N ARG A 323 -22.86 -10.76 -14.63
CA ARG A 323 -23.26 -9.92 -13.49
C ARG A 323 -23.39 -8.45 -13.88
N LEU A 324 -22.46 -7.95 -14.68
CA LEU A 324 -22.55 -6.60 -15.23
C LEU A 324 -23.79 -6.43 -16.10
N ARG A 325 -24.14 -7.42 -16.92
CA ARG A 325 -25.34 -7.39 -17.75
C ARG A 325 -26.64 -7.44 -16.92
N GLU A 326 -26.65 -8.21 -15.83
CA GLU A 326 -27.77 -8.25 -14.90
C GLU A 326 -27.92 -6.92 -14.15
N THR A 327 -26.83 -6.37 -13.65
CA THR A 327 -26.81 -5.11 -12.89
C THR A 327 -27.10 -3.91 -13.78
N PHE A 328 -26.57 -3.88 -15.00
CA PHE A 328 -26.68 -2.79 -15.96
C PHE A 328 -27.27 -3.29 -17.29
N PRO A 329 -28.59 -3.52 -17.37
CA PRO A 329 -29.24 -4.04 -18.59
C PRO A 329 -28.92 -3.19 -19.83
N ARG A 330 -28.55 -3.84 -20.92
CA ARG A 330 -28.16 -3.29 -22.22
C ARG A 330 -26.80 -2.63 -22.28
N LEU A 331 -26.11 -2.45 -21.16
CA LEU A 331 -24.81 -1.77 -21.12
C LEU A 331 -23.74 -2.52 -21.93
N LEU A 332 -23.76 -3.87 -21.87
CA LEU A 332 -22.74 -4.76 -22.43
C LEU A 332 -23.33 -5.87 -23.33
N ASP A 333 -24.51 -5.63 -23.96
CA ASP A 333 -25.14 -6.62 -24.84
C ASP A 333 -24.26 -6.95 -26.06
N ASP A 334 -23.48 -5.98 -26.52
CA ASP A 334 -22.57 -6.03 -27.67
C ASP A 334 -21.13 -6.34 -27.31
N VAL A 335 -20.81 -6.64 -26.04
CA VAL A 335 -19.45 -6.82 -25.52
C VAL A 335 -19.29 -8.19 -24.91
N ASP A 336 -18.40 -9.01 -25.45
CA ASP A 336 -18.03 -10.28 -24.84
C ASP A 336 -16.93 -10.12 -23.77
N ALA A 337 -16.60 -11.22 -23.08
CA ALA A 337 -15.64 -11.20 -21.99
C ALA A 337 -14.22 -10.88 -22.47
N ASP A 338 -13.82 -11.30 -23.67
CA ASP A 338 -12.48 -11.00 -24.23
C ASP A 338 -12.37 -9.52 -24.61
N THR A 339 -13.38 -8.96 -25.25
CA THR A 339 -13.45 -7.52 -25.57
C THR A 339 -13.39 -6.68 -24.30
N PHE A 340 -14.14 -7.07 -23.26
CA PHE A 340 -14.11 -6.38 -21.98
C PHE A 340 -12.74 -6.49 -21.30
N TRP A 341 -12.14 -7.69 -21.26
CA TRP A 341 -10.82 -7.91 -20.73
C TRP A 341 -9.76 -7.07 -21.44
N ARG A 342 -9.81 -6.99 -22.76
CA ARG A 342 -8.90 -6.14 -23.56
C ARG A 342 -9.02 -4.67 -23.18
N ALA A 343 -10.25 -4.16 -23.12
CA ALA A 343 -10.52 -2.78 -22.73
C ALA A 343 -10.02 -2.47 -21.31
N LEU A 344 -10.26 -3.36 -20.34
CA LEU A 344 -9.87 -3.20 -18.94
C LEU A 344 -8.34 -3.15 -18.74
N ASN A 345 -7.58 -3.76 -19.67
CA ASN A 345 -6.13 -3.82 -19.64
C ASN A 345 -5.47 -2.90 -20.70
N ALA A 346 -6.20 -1.93 -21.23
CA ALA A 346 -5.62 -0.97 -22.18
C ALA A 346 -4.48 -0.17 -21.51
N VAL A 347 -3.31 -0.13 -22.17
CA VAL A 347 -2.17 0.65 -21.70
C VAL A 347 -2.29 2.08 -22.22
N ARG A 348 -2.36 3.03 -21.30
CA ARG A 348 -2.57 4.46 -21.58
C ARG A 348 -1.64 5.28 -20.70
N PRO A 349 -0.40 5.52 -21.11
CA PRO A 349 0.51 6.37 -20.34
C PRO A 349 -0.16 7.69 -19.94
N SER A 350 -0.18 7.97 -18.65
CA SER A 350 -0.79 9.16 -18.06
C SER A 350 0.26 10.03 -17.37
N TYR A 351 -0.01 11.32 -17.25
CA TYR A 351 0.80 12.19 -16.38
C TYR A 351 0.61 11.88 -14.91
N ILE A 352 -0.60 11.43 -14.55
CA ILE A 352 -1.03 11.29 -13.17
C ILE A 352 -0.86 9.84 -12.69
N ARG A 353 -0.13 9.65 -11.61
CA ARG A 353 0.18 8.33 -11.04
C ARG A 353 -1.07 7.51 -10.69
N VAL A 354 -2.06 8.12 -10.06
CA VAL A 354 -3.27 7.41 -9.62
C VAL A 354 -4.15 6.95 -10.79
N ASP A 355 -3.96 7.52 -11.98
CA ASP A 355 -4.66 7.15 -13.21
C ASP A 355 -3.81 6.22 -14.10
N ALA A 356 -2.61 5.85 -13.66
CA ALA A 356 -1.69 5.02 -14.43
C ALA A 356 -2.19 3.59 -14.54
N ASP A 357 -2.02 3.01 -15.73
CA ASP A 357 -2.29 1.60 -16.00
C ASP A 357 -1.25 0.68 -15.35
N GLU A 358 -1.53 -0.61 -15.36
CA GLU A 358 -0.70 -1.65 -14.71
C GLU A 358 0.76 -1.66 -15.18
N VAL A 359 1.01 -1.38 -16.47
CA VAL A 359 2.36 -1.37 -17.05
C VAL A 359 3.14 -0.13 -16.63
N THR A 360 2.51 1.04 -16.71
CA THR A 360 3.19 2.33 -16.50
C THR A 360 3.28 2.75 -15.03
N TYR A 361 2.47 2.16 -14.15
CA TYR A 361 2.40 2.56 -12.73
C TYR A 361 3.76 2.53 -12.02
N ASN A 362 4.55 1.46 -12.20
CA ASN A 362 5.86 1.35 -11.55
C ASN A 362 6.84 2.44 -12.00
N LEU A 363 6.74 2.92 -13.23
CA LEU A 363 7.60 4.00 -13.73
C LEU A 363 7.33 5.32 -12.99
N HIS A 364 6.08 5.56 -12.59
CA HIS A 364 5.73 6.70 -11.75
C HIS A 364 6.33 6.62 -10.35
N ILE A 365 6.43 5.43 -9.79
CA ILE A 365 7.06 5.23 -8.47
C ILE A 365 8.58 5.40 -8.57
N MET A 366 9.20 4.84 -9.61
CA MET A 366 10.65 4.92 -9.83
C MET A 366 11.15 6.35 -9.97
N LEU A 367 10.46 7.19 -10.74
CA LEU A 367 10.86 8.58 -10.90
C LEU A 367 10.83 9.34 -9.55
N ARG A 368 9.85 9.05 -8.68
CA ARG A 368 9.76 9.64 -7.34
C ARG A 368 10.88 9.16 -6.43
N PHE A 369 11.11 7.87 -6.42
CA PHE A 369 12.21 7.27 -5.67
C PHE A 369 13.57 7.88 -6.05
N GLU A 370 13.85 8.03 -7.34
CA GLU A 370 15.09 8.64 -7.82
C GLU A 370 15.21 10.11 -7.42
N ILE A 371 14.12 10.88 -7.51
CA ILE A 371 14.09 12.29 -7.10
C ILE A 371 14.30 12.40 -5.58
N GLU A 372 13.58 11.64 -4.77
CA GLU A 372 13.72 11.66 -3.31
C GLU A 372 15.13 11.31 -2.87
N LYS A 373 15.70 10.26 -3.44
CA LYS A 373 17.08 9.84 -3.19
C LYS A 373 18.07 10.96 -3.54
N ASP A 374 17.94 11.56 -4.74
CA ASP A 374 18.84 12.63 -5.19
C ASP A 374 18.72 13.90 -4.32
N LEU A 375 17.50 14.21 -3.83
CA LEU A 375 17.27 15.29 -2.87
C LEU A 375 17.96 15.02 -1.53
N LEU A 376 17.80 13.82 -0.97
CA LEU A 376 18.44 13.46 0.30
C LEU A 376 19.96 13.42 0.21
N ASP A 377 20.50 12.90 -0.89
CA ASP A 377 21.95 12.85 -1.13
C ASP A 377 22.54 14.23 -1.48
N GLY A 378 21.70 15.26 -1.69
CA GLY A 378 22.13 16.60 -2.09
C GLY A 378 22.61 16.70 -3.55
N ARG A 379 22.28 15.71 -4.37
CA ARG A 379 22.59 15.71 -5.81
C ARG A 379 21.60 16.52 -6.65
N LEU A 380 20.40 16.74 -6.12
CA LEU A 380 19.35 17.53 -6.74
C LEU A 380 18.94 18.67 -5.78
N ALA A 381 18.89 19.88 -6.28
CA ALA A 381 18.32 21.01 -5.54
C ALA A 381 16.79 21.00 -5.67
N VAL A 382 16.08 21.44 -4.63
CA VAL A 382 14.60 21.48 -4.63
C VAL A 382 14.07 22.38 -5.77
N ALA A 383 14.79 23.45 -6.13
CA ALA A 383 14.40 24.32 -7.23
C ALA A 383 14.41 23.61 -8.59
N ASP A 384 15.24 22.57 -8.76
CA ASP A 384 15.42 21.85 -10.02
C ASP A 384 14.51 20.62 -10.16
N VAL A 385 13.66 20.36 -9.17
CA VAL A 385 12.72 19.20 -9.17
C VAL A 385 11.80 19.20 -10.40
N PRO A 386 11.20 20.32 -10.86
CA PRO A 386 10.34 20.29 -12.05
C PRO A 386 11.06 19.85 -13.32
N GLU A 387 12.29 20.31 -13.54
CA GLU A 387 13.10 19.90 -14.69
C GLU A 387 13.49 18.42 -14.60
N ALA A 388 13.96 17.99 -13.43
CA ALA A 388 14.32 16.60 -13.18
C ALA A 388 13.11 15.66 -13.33
N TRP A 389 11.92 16.10 -12.91
CA TRP A 389 10.65 15.37 -13.10
C TRP A 389 10.32 15.23 -14.59
N SER A 390 10.28 16.33 -15.32
CA SER A 390 9.93 16.34 -16.75
C SER A 390 10.91 15.49 -17.57
N ALA A 391 12.20 15.54 -17.25
CA ALA A 391 13.21 14.71 -17.89
C ALA A 391 12.92 13.21 -17.71
N ARG A 392 12.58 12.77 -16.49
CA ARG A 392 12.25 11.37 -16.18
C ARG A 392 10.92 10.93 -16.80
N VAL A 393 9.88 11.77 -16.76
CA VAL A 393 8.60 11.47 -17.41
C VAL A 393 8.79 11.28 -18.92
N ARG A 394 9.61 12.12 -19.56
CA ARG A 394 9.94 11.98 -20.98
C ARG A 394 10.72 10.69 -21.26
N GLU A 395 11.70 10.36 -20.44
CA GLU A 395 12.50 9.14 -20.58
C GLU A 395 11.65 7.87 -20.41
N TYR A 396 10.78 7.82 -19.38
CA TYR A 396 10.07 6.62 -18.98
C TYR A 396 8.74 6.43 -19.71
N LEU A 397 7.98 7.49 -19.86
CA LEU A 397 6.62 7.44 -20.37
C LEU A 397 6.48 8.03 -21.79
N GLY A 398 7.52 8.70 -22.29
CA GLY A 398 7.45 9.39 -23.58
C GLY A 398 6.54 10.62 -23.57
N LEU A 399 6.18 11.15 -22.39
CA LEU A 399 5.25 12.25 -22.21
C LEU A 399 5.98 13.53 -21.78
N GLU A 400 5.35 14.69 -22.04
CA GLU A 400 5.79 15.99 -21.54
C GLU A 400 4.69 16.59 -20.65
N PRO A 401 4.90 16.70 -19.33
CA PRO A 401 3.90 17.27 -18.43
C PRO A 401 3.58 18.73 -18.86
N PRO A 402 2.28 19.10 -18.94
CA PRO A 402 1.88 20.44 -19.36
C PRO A 402 2.21 21.52 -18.32
N GLY A 403 2.51 21.16 -17.10
CA GLY A 403 2.86 22.07 -16.03
C GLY A 403 3.17 21.34 -14.72
N ASP A 404 3.46 22.12 -13.66
CA ASP A 404 3.85 21.59 -12.36
C ASP A 404 2.70 20.83 -11.68
N ARG A 405 1.45 21.18 -11.98
CA ARG A 405 0.25 20.53 -11.43
C ARG A 405 0.15 19.06 -11.84
N GLU A 406 0.40 18.74 -13.10
CA GLU A 406 0.48 17.39 -13.66
C GLU A 406 1.88 16.78 -13.52
N GLY A 407 2.83 17.59 -13.09
CA GLY A 407 4.21 17.26 -12.76
C GLY A 407 4.39 16.98 -11.27
N PRO A 408 5.38 17.63 -10.61
CA PRO A 408 5.78 17.34 -9.24
C PRO A 408 4.73 17.69 -8.17
N LEU A 409 3.73 18.52 -8.49
CA LEU A 409 2.66 18.91 -7.57
C LEU A 409 1.46 17.95 -7.58
N GLN A 410 1.49 16.84 -8.32
CA GLN A 410 0.34 15.94 -8.39
C GLN A 410 0.09 15.16 -7.09
N ASP A 411 1.12 14.84 -6.32
CA ASP A 411 1.04 14.04 -5.10
C ASP A 411 1.20 14.88 -3.83
N ILE A 412 0.35 14.63 -2.84
CA ILE A 412 0.40 15.26 -1.53
C ILE A 412 1.52 14.71 -0.62
N HIS A 413 2.08 13.56 -0.93
CA HIS A 413 3.01 12.81 -0.08
C HIS A 413 4.17 13.67 0.44
N TRP A 414 4.74 14.51 -0.41
CA TRP A 414 5.88 15.37 -0.05
C TRP A 414 5.56 16.48 0.96
N THR A 415 4.30 16.65 1.33
CA THR A 415 3.93 17.50 2.46
C THR A 415 4.19 16.83 3.82
N SER A 416 4.37 15.51 3.84
CA SER A 416 4.47 14.72 5.08
C SER A 416 5.83 14.06 5.30
N GLY A 417 6.65 13.92 4.26
CA GLY A 417 7.97 13.26 4.32
C GLY A 417 8.35 12.59 3.02
N LEU A 418 9.47 11.87 3.04
CA LEU A 418 10.02 11.11 1.92
C LEU A 418 10.06 9.61 2.27
N GLY A 419 10.26 8.74 1.27
CA GLY A 419 10.48 7.31 1.48
C GLY A 419 9.22 6.44 1.46
N THR A 420 8.05 7.00 1.17
CA THR A 420 6.78 6.25 1.23
C THR A 420 6.39 5.55 -0.08
N PHE A 421 6.93 5.96 -1.22
CA PHE A 421 6.48 5.46 -2.53
C PHE A 421 6.93 4.04 -2.88
N ILE A 422 8.04 3.58 -2.34
CA ILE A 422 8.66 2.30 -2.74
C ILE A 422 7.73 1.10 -2.52
N GLY A 423 6.92 1.12 -1.46
CA GLY A 423 5.97 0.07 -1.12
C GLY A 423 4.99 -0.24 -2.25
N TYR A 424 4.55 0.75 -3.00
CA TYR A 424 3.63 0.57 -4.13
C TYR A 424 4.21 -0.32 -5.25
N SER A 425 5.48 -0.11 -5.63
CA SER A 425 6.12 -0.96 -6.63
C SER A 425 6.53 -2.31 -6.07
N LEU A 426 7.01 -2.36 -4.82
CA LEU A 426 7.29 -3.64 -4.15
C LEU A 426 6.03 -4.49 -4.07
N GLY A 427 4.87 -3.88 -3.81
CA GLY A 427 3.58 -4.57 -3.84
C GLY A 427 3.31 -5.27 -5.17
N ASN A 428 3.57 -4.61 -6.29
CA ASN A 428 3.43 -5.24 -7.62
C ASN A 428 4.38 -6.44 -7.80
N LEU A 429 5.65 -6.32 -7.38
CA LEU A 429 6.62 -7.42 -7.50
C LEU A 429 6.21 -8.61 -6.64
N ILE A 430 5.89 -8.36 -5.38
CA ILE A 430 5.49 -9.39 -4.41
C ILE A 430 4.20 -10.07 -4.87
N SER A 431 3.21 -9.32 -5.39
CA SER A 431 1.95 -9.88 -5.88
C SER A 431 2.17 -10.90 -6.99
N ALA A 432 3.04 -10.60 -7.95
CA ALA A 432 3.37 -11.50 -9.05
C ALA A 432 4.14 -12.76 -8.57
N GLN A 433 5.07 -12.57 -7.65
CA GLN A 433 5.83 -13.67 -7.08
C GLN A 433 4.94 -14.61 -6.27
N LEU A 434 4.03 -14.07 -5.45
CA LEU A 434 3.04 -14.86 -4.71
C LEU A 434 2.05 -15.58 -5.63
N MET A 435 1.55 -14.90 -6.68
CA MET A 435 0.65 -15.52 -7.64
C MET A 435 1.33 -16.66 -8.40
N ALA A 436 2.59 -16.48 -8.83
CA ALA A 436 3.34 -17.52 -9.50
C ALA A 436 3.52 -18.77 -8.61
N ALA A 437 3.82 -18.58 -7.31
CA ALA A 437 3.89 -19.67 -6.35
C ALA A 437 2.54 -20.35 -6.14
N ALA A 438 1.46 -19.57 -5.96
CA ALA A 438 0.11 -20.09 -5.80
C ALA A 438 -0.36 -20.91 -7.03
N VAL A 439 -0.05 -20.47 -8.25
CA VAL A 439 -0.33 -21.22 -9.50
C VAL A 439 0.45 -22.53 -9.53
N GLY A 440 1.67 -22.57 -9.00
CA GLY A 440 2.46 -23.79 -8.87
C GLY A 440 1.86 -24.81 -7.91
N ASP A 441 1.23 -24.36 -6.84
CA ASP A 441 0.67 -25.21 -5.77
C ASP A 441 -0.80 -25.59 -6.01
N LEU A 442 -1.56 -24.74 -6.71
CA LEU A 442 -3.02 -24.86 -6.87
C LEU A 442 -3.38 -25.22 -8.31
N ALA A 443 -4.04 -26.37 -8.48
CA ALA A 443 -4.50 -26.78 -9.80
C ALA A 443 -5.71 -25.95 -10.26
N GLU A 444 -5.78 -25.70 -11.58
CA GLU A 444 -6.96 -25.19 -12.28
C GLU A 444 -7.52 -23.85 -11.76
N LEU A 445 -6.65 -22.93 -11.27
CA LEU A 445 -7.09 -21.64 -10.74
C LEU A 445 -7.95 -20.85 -11.75
N ASP A 446 -7.59 -20.84 -13.04
CA ASP A 446 -8.35 -20.13 -14.07
C ASP A 446 -9.78 -20.67 -14.20
N ALA A 447 -9.95 -21.98 -14.23
CA ALA A 447 -11.28 -22.60 -14.29
C ALA A 447 -12.10 -22.32 -13.01
N ARG A 448 -11.45 -22.25 -11.85
CA ARG A 448 -12.11 -21.85 -10.60
C ARG A 448 -12.54 -20.40 -10.62
N PHE A 449 -11.70 -19.49 -11.12
CA PHE A 449 -12.06 -18.07 -11.24
C PHE A 449 -13.23 -17.86 -12.21
N GLU A 450 -13.26 -18.58 -13.35
CA GLU A 450 -14.41 -18.57 -14.28
C GLU A 450 -15.69 -19.05 -13.60
N ALA A 451 -15.60 -20.04 -12.70
CA ALA A 451 -16.72 -20.51 -11.90
C ALA A 451 -17.09 -19.59 -10.71
N GLY A 452 -16.27 -18.55 -10.45
CA GLY A 452 -16.41 -17.64 -9.31
C GLY A 452 -16.01 -18.26 -7.97
N ASP A 453 -15.13 -19.27 -7.99
CA ASP A 453 -14.53 -19.86 -6.80
C ASP A 453 -13.12 -19.32 -6.58
N PHE A 454 -13.02 -18.31 -5.72
CA PHE A 454 -11.76 -17.65 -5.33
C PHE A 454 -11.19 -18.19 -4.01
N SER A 455 -11.91 -19.10 -3.36
CA SER A 455 -11.57 -19.60 -2.03
C SER A 455 -10.24 -20.34 -1.94
N PRO A 456 -9.76 -21.10 -2.96
CA PRO A 456 -8.46 -21.76 -2.88
C PRO A 456 -7.29 -20.78 -2.82
N LEU A 457 -7.35 -19.71 -3.64
CA LEU A 457 -6.30 -18.67 -3.60
C LEU A 457 -6.28 -17.96 -2.25
N LEU A 458 -7.47 -17.57 -1.72
CA LEU A 458 -7.55 -16.92 -0.42
C LEU A 458 -7.04 -17.84 0.72
N ALA A 459 -7.34 -19.13 0.66
CA ALA A 459 -6.85 -20.10 1.63
C ALA A 459 -5.31 -20.21 1.58
N TRP A 460 -4.73 -20.29 0.39
CA TRP A 460 -3.28 -20.31 0.19
C TRP A 460 -2.62 -19.03 0.74
N LEU A 461 -3.16 -17.85 0.42
CA LEU A 461 -2.65 -16.57 0.94
C LEU A 461 -2.74 -16.49 2.48
N ARG A 462 -3.82 -17.00 3.08
CA ARG A 462 -3.96 -17.06 4.54
C ARG A 462 -2.91 -17.95 5.18
N GLU A 463 -2.62 -19.09 4.58
CA GLU A 463 -1.64 -20.05 5.07
C GLU A 463 -0.20 -19.54 4.93
N HIS A 464 0.16 -18.97 3.76
CA HIS A 464 1.55 -18.64 3.45
C HIS A 464 1.94 -17.20 3.81
N VAL A 465 0.95 -16.27 3.92
CA VAL A 465 1.21 -14.86 4.14
C VAL A 465 0.44 -14.31 5.36
N HIS A 466 -0.90 -14.36 5.32
CA HIS A 466 -1.72 -13.56 6.23
C HIS A 466 -1.53 -13.90 7.70
N GLN A 467 -1.56 -15.22 8.04
CA GLN A 467 -1.51 -15.68 9.43
C GLN A 467 -0.28 -15.23 10.21
N HIS A 468 0.79 -14.87 9.49
CA HIS A 468 2.07 -14.52 10.08
C HIS A 468 2.13 -13.08 10.58
N GLY A 469 1.23 -12.20 10.13
CA GLY A 469 1.27 -10.79 10.50
C GLY A 469 2.65 -10.17 10.24
N ARG A 470 3.20 -9.48 11.24
CA ARG A 470 4.51 -8.81 11.19
C ARG A 470 5.68 -9.64 11.75
N LYS A 471 5.52 -10.97 11.88
CA LYS A 471 6.57 -11.84 12.44
C LYS A 471 7.87 -11.80 11.64
N PHE A 472 7.78 -11.66 10.34
CA PHE A 472 8.90 -11.69 9.41
C PHE A 472 9.09 -10.33 8.74
N THR A 473 10.31 -10.06 8.27
CA THR A 473 10.57 -8.96 7.33
C THR A 473 9.94 -9.28 5.97
N PRO A 474 9.76 -8.29 5.08
CA PRO A 474 9.22 -8.54 3.73
C PRO A 474 9.95 -9.63 2.96
N ASP A 475 11.28 -9.57 2.89
CA ASP A 475 12.09 -10.59 2.19
C ASP A 475 11.93 -11.98 2.82
N GLU A 476 11.99 -12.08 4.16
CA GLU A 476 11.80 -13.37 4.87
C GLU A 476 10.42 -13.96 4.63
N LEU A 477 9.36 -13.13 4.65
CA LEU A 477 7.99 -13.60 4.43
C LEU A 477 7.80 -14.10 3.00
N VAL A 478 8.29 -13.35 2.01
CA VAL A 478 8.19 -13.72 0.60
C VAL A 478 9.03 -14.97 0.30
N GLU A 479 10.25 -15.07 0.86
CA GLU A 479 11.09 -16.26 0.70
C GLU A 479 10.42 -17.51 1.28
N ARG A 480 9.76 -17.41 2.44
CA ARG A 480 9.00 -18.52 3.03
C ARG A 480 7.83 -18.96 2.17
N ALA A 481 7.13 -18.00 1.57
CA ALA A 481 5.94 -18.27 0.76
C ALA A 481 6.28 -18.78 -0.66
N THR A 482 7.46 -18.41 -1.20
CA THR A 482 7.77 -18.60 -2.64
C THR A 482 9.10 -19.29 -2.91
N GLY A 483 9.94 -19.48 -1.87
CA GLY A 483 11.26 -20.11 -2.00
C GLY A 483 12.38 -19.14 -2.39
N SER A 484 12.12 -17.86 -2.58
CA SER A 484 13.14 -16.83 -2.86
C SER A 484 12.75 -15.47 -2.26
N PRO A 485 13.74 -14.61 -1.89
CA PRO A 485 13.44 -13.24 -1.49
C PRO A 485 12.79 -12.47 -2.64
N ILE A 486 12.37 -11.22 -2.39
CA ILE A 486 11.70 -10.39 -3.40
C ILE A 486 12.56 -10.26 -4.65
N VAL A 487 12.01 -10.65 -5.82
CA VAL A 487 12.65 -10.54 -7.14
C VAL A 487 11.72 -9.90 -8.16
N ALA A 488 12.27 -9.28 -9.20
CA ALA A 488 11.48 -8.58 -10.20
C ALA A 488 10.97 -9.51 -11.33
N GLU A 489 11.63 -10.64 -11.57
CA GLU A 489 11.40 -11.51 -12.72
C GLU A 489 9.95 -12.00 -12.87
N PRO A 490 9.24 -12.49 -11.83
CA PRO A 490 7.88 -12.96 -11.99
C PRO A 490 6.92 -11.85 -12.48
N TRP A 491 7.10 -10.62 -12.00
CA TRP A 491 6.30 -9.50 -12.47
C TRP A 491 6.67 -9.09 -13.90
N ILE A 492 7.96 -9.05 -14.25
CA ILE A 492 8.43 -8.73 -15.60
C ILE A 492 7.87 -9.73 -16.61
N SER A 493 7.98 -11.03 -16.32
CA SER A 493 7.44 -12.09 -17.18
C SER A 493 5.93 -11.95 -17.34
N TYR A 494 5.20 -11.74 -16.24
CA TYR A 494 3.76 -11.55 -16.27
C TYR A 494 3.33 -10.38 -17.17
N VAL A 495 3.95 -9.20 -17.05
CA VAL A 495 3.55 -8.05 -17.87
C VAL A 495 3.96 -8.23 -19.33
N GLN A 496 5.12 -8.84 -19.62
CA GLN A 496 5.55 -9.11 -20.98
C GLN A 496 4.63 -10.11 -21.67
N GLU A 497 4.23 -11.20 -21.02
CA GLU A 497 3.32 -12.19 -21.56
C GLU A 497 1.92 -11.61 -21.77
N LYS A 498 1.33 -10.98 -20.74
CA LYS A 498 -0.02 -10.43 -20.79
C LYS A 498 -0.15 -9.36 -21.85
N PHE A 499 0.73 -8.36 -21.81
CA PHE A 499 0.64 -7.20 -22.69
C PHE A 499 1.26 -7.46 -24.06
N GLY A 500 2.25 -8.36 -24.17
CA GLY A 500 2.73 -8.89 -25.43
C GLY A 500 1.60 -9.56 -26.22
N ALA A 501 0.86 -10.46 -25.57
CA ALA A 501 -0.30 -11.11 -26.19
C ALA A 501 -1.44 -10.12 -26.52
N LEU A 502 -1.70 -9.15 -25.62
CA LEU A 502 -2.76 -8.15 -25.79
C LEU A 502 -2.51 -7.25 -27.01
N TYR A 503 -1.26 -6.85 -27.23
CA TYR A 503 -0.87 -5.94 -28.32
C TYR A 503 -0.23 -6.66 -29.53
N GLY A 504 -0.01 -7.98 -29.45
CA GLY A 504 0.59 -8.78 -30.53
C GLY A 504 2.04 -8.39 -30.80
N LEU A 505 2.83 -8.24 -29.73
CA LEU A 505 4.25 -7.87 -29.77
C LEU A 505 5.14 -9.12 -29.83
#